data_e092259d407e15cd7f2488c6057adc13
#
_entry.id   e092259d407e15cd7f2488c6057adc13
#
_cell.length_a   1.000
_cell.length_b   1.000
_cell.length_c   1.000
_cell.angle_alpha   90.00
_cell.angle_beta   90.00
_cell.angle_gamma   90.00
#
_symmetry.space_group_name_H-M   'P 1'
#
loop_
_entity.id
_entity.type
_entity.pdbx_description
1 polymer ?
#
loop_
_entity_poly.entity_id
_entity_poly.type
_entity_poly.pdbx_seq_one_letter_code
_entity_poly.pdbx_strand_id
1 'polypeptide(L)'
;FFVYTHLNMASLIPFTKRFESSENLVDLLESRGLQICDRNKAIQYLDNIGYYRLSAYMYPLLKMPKTAHLYKEGSTFKKVMMLYRFDKKLRLLMFNEIEKIEIAIRRAVMQITADMTGNPFWLTDSSYFLDSSKFNETMRAISKEYSKSKEEFILHFKRTYSEPYPPSWILG
;
A
#
# COMPACT_ATOMS: atom_id res chain seq x y z
N PHE A 1 -15.64 -4.53 7.60
CA PHE A 1 -16.42 -3.97 8.73
C PHE A 1 -15.42 -3.65 9.84
N PHE A 2 -14.88 -2.45 9.86
CA PHE A 2 -14.17 -1.91 11.03
C PHE A 2 -15.23 -1.32 11.97
N VAL A 3 -15.45 -1.99 13.08
CA VAL A 3 -16.21 -1.44 14.20
C VAL A 3 -15.35 -0.34 14.84
N TYR A 4 -15.71 0.91 14.65
CA TYR A 4 -15.22 2.03 15.45
C TYR A 4 -15.80 1.86 16.85
N THR A 5 -15.13 1.11 17.72
CA THR A 5 -15.40 1.15 19.16
C THR A 5 -14.90 2.49 19.69
N HIS A 6 -15.75 3.14 20.46
CA HIS A 6 -15.54 4.41 21.16
C HIS A 6 -14.09 4.56 21.65
N LEU A 7 -13.32 5.43 20.99
CA LEU A 7 -12.06 5.94 21.53
C LEU A 7 -12.41 6.76 22.78
N ASN A 8 -12.13 6.19 23.95
CA ASN A 8 -11.99 6.95 25.18
C ASN A 8 -11.07 8.14 24.87
N MET A 9 -11.52 9.38 25.06
CA MET A 9 -10.74 10.58 24.94
C MET A 9 -9.72 10.63 26.09
N ALA A 10 -8.74 9.70 26.07
CA ALA A 10 -7.54 9.87 26.85
C ALA A 10 -6.85 11.16 26.35
N SER A 11 -6.51 12.05 27.27
CA SER A 11 -5.82 13.30 26.95
C SER A 11 -4.62 13.01 26.05
N LEU A 12 -4.56 13.63 24.87
CA LEU A 12 -3.46 13.48 23.95
C LEU A 12 -2.16 13.94 24.63
N ILE A 13 -1.15 13.07 24.62
CA ILE A 13 0.16 13.37 25.19
C ILE A 13 1.01 14.05 24.11
N PRO A 14 1.69 15.17 24.40
CA PRO A 14 2.58 15.80 23.44
C PRO A 14 3.67 14.84 22.95
N PHE A 15 3.98 14.89 21.65
CA PHE A 15 5.06 14.09 21.09
C PHE A 15 6.41 14.67 21.53
N THR A 16 7.16 13.94 22.37
CA THR A 16 8.43 14.38 22.98
C THR A 16 9.66 13.63 22.43
N LYS A 17 9.47 12.66 21.53
CA LYS A 17 10.60 11.90 20.99
C LYS A 17 11.45 12.76 20.07
N ARG A 18 12.77 12.72 20.29
CA ARG A 18 13.76 13.41 19.45
C ARG A 18 14.21 12.50 18.31
N PHE A 19 14.81 13.10 17.30
CA PHE A 19 15.55 12.38 16.27
C PHE A 19 16.80 11.75 16.89
N GLU A 20 17.05 10.47 16.55
CA GLU A 20 18.23 9.73 16.98
C GLU A 20 19.02 9.29 15.75
N SER A 21 20.35 9.38 15.82
CA SER A 21 21.25 8.86 14.79
C SER A 21 21.20 7.33 14.74
N SER A 22 21.59 6.74 13.62
CA SER A 22 21.63 5.26 13.50
C SER A 22 22.60 4.62 14.47
N GLU A 23 23.69 5.28 14.83
CA GLU A 23 24.63 4.85 15.88
C GLU A 23 23.93 4.78 17.24
N ASN A 24 23.26 5.87 17.65
CA ASN A 24 22.51 5.92 18.91
C ASN A 24 21.40 4.86 18.95
N LEU A 25 20.76 4.60 17.81
CA LEU A 25 19.74 3.57 17.71
C LEU A 25 20.33 2.17 17.87
N VAL A 26 21.54 1.90 17.35
CA VAL A 26 22.26 0.63 17.57
C VAL A 26 22.57 0.47 19.05
N ASP A 27 23.12 1.49 19.73
CA ASP A 27 23.39 1.45 21.16
C ASP A 27 22.11 1.20 21.98
N LEU A 28 21.02 1.84 21.62
CA LEU A 28 19.72 1.62 22.23
C LEU A 28 19.20 0.19 22.05
N LEU A 29 19.37 -0.39 20.87
CA LEU A 29 18.96 -1.76 20.60
C LEU A 29 19.78 -2.78 21.39
N GLU A 30 21.09 -2.59 21.49
CA GLU A 30 21.99 -3.43 22.29
C GLU A 30 21.69 -3.32 23.79
N SER A 31 21.46 -2.09 24.31
CA SER A 31 21.10 -1.89 25.72
C SER A 31 19.78 -2.58 26.09
N ARG A 32 18.90 -2.82 25.12
CA ARG A 32 17.63 -3.55 25.26
C ARG A 32 17.79 -5.07 25.10
N GLY A 33 19.01 -5.55 24.85
CA GLY A 33 19.33 -6.97 24.74
C GLY A 33 19.23 -7.55 23.33
N LEU A 34 19.19 -6.73 22.28
CA LEU A 34 19.29 -7.21 20.89
C LEU A 34 20.78 -7.45 20.56
N GLN A 35 21.14 -8.68 20.19
CA GLN A 35 22.50 -9.02 19.80
C GLN A 35 22.82 -8.51 18.39
N ILE A 36 23.88 -7.69 18.27
CA ILE A 36 24.34 -7.10 17.01
C ILE A 36 25.79 -7.50 16.78
N CYS A 37 26.03 -8.48 15.88
CA CYS A 37 27.36 -8.98 15.59
C CYS A 37 28.20 -8.04 14.71
N ASP A 38 27.56 -7.23 13.87
CA ASP A 38 28.18 -6.29 12.93
C ASP A 38 27.48 -4.95 13.03
N ARG A 39 28.04 -4.05 13.84
CA ARG A 39 27.46 -2.73 14.12
C ARG A 39 27.42 -1.85 12.87
N ASN A 40 28.48 -1.85 12.07
CA ASN A 40 28.55 -1.03 10.85
C ASN A 40 27.46 -1.41 9.87
N LYS A 41 27.23 -2.71 9.72
CA LYS A 41 26.18 -3.23 8.85
C LYS A 41 24.78 -2.93 9.40
N ALA A 42 24.60 -2.95 10.72
CA ALA A 42 23.34 -2.57 11.35
C ALA A 42 23.02 -1.09 11.13
N ILE A 43 24.02 -0.20 11.28
CA ILE A 43 23.91 1.23 10.97
C ILE A 43 23.51 1.42 9.52
N GLN A 44 24.18 0.79 8.56
CA GLN A 44 23.81 0.88 7.14
C GLN A 44 22.38 0.42 6.86
N TYR A 45 21.89 -0.61 7.53
CA TYR A 45 20.49 -1.04 7.37
C TYR A 45 19.52 -0.04 8.00
N LEU A 46 19.85 0.56 9.14
CA LEU A 46 19.02 1.60 9.76
C LEU A 46 18.96 2.86 8.90
N ASP A 47 20.09 3.27 8.29
CA ASP A 47 20.15 4.41 7.37
C ASP A 47 19.32 4.19 6.10
N ASN A 48 19.43 3.00 5.50
CA ASN A 48 18.79 2.70 4.21
C ASN A 48 17.31 2.30 4.32
N ILE A 49 16.89 1.68 5.42
CA ILE A 49 15.54 1.13 5.59
C ILE A 49 14.71 1.97 6.57
N GLY A 50 15.38 2.54 7.59
CA GLY A 50 14.79 3.30 8.67
C GLY A 50 14.39 2.44 9.88
N TYR A 51 14.65 2.97 11.06
CA TYR A 51 14.32 2.31 12.35
C TYR A 51 12.84 1.97 12.46
N TYR A 52 11.95 2.91 12.12
CA TYR A 52 10.51 2.70 12.25
C TYR A 52 10.03 1.48 11.44
N ARG A 53 10.55 1.32 10.23
CA ARG A 53 10.20 0.17 9.39
C ARG A 53 10.75 -1.14 9.94
N LEU A 54 11.99 -1.14 10.42
CA LEU A 54 12.60 -2.33 11.01
C LEU A 54 12.00 -2.71 12.36
N SER A 55 11.48 -1.74 13.12
CA SER A 55 10.86 -1.99 14.43
C SER A 55 9.66 -2.94 14.34
N ALA A 56 8.93 -2.95 13.24
CA ALA A 56 7.84 -3.90 13.02
C ALA A 56 8.34 -5.36 13.04
N TYR A 57 9.53 -5.62 12.49
CA TYR A 57 10.15 -6.96 12.48
C TYR A 57 10.89 -7.28 13.79
N MET A 58 11.18 -6.26 14.59
CA MET A 58 11.72 -6.40 15.94
C MET A 58 10.63 -6.75 16.96
N TYR A 59 9.41 -6.31 16.75
CA TYR A 59 8.30 -6.46 17.67
C TYR A 59 8.00 -7.91 18.12
N PRO A 60 8.04 -8.94 17.25
CA PRO A 60 7.88 -10.34 17.68
C PRO A 60 9.00 -10.85 18.61
N LEU A 61 10.16 -10.20 18.59
CA LEU A 61 11.33 -10.57 19.40
C LEU A 61 11.30 -9.95 20.80
N LEU A 62 10.36 -9.06 21.10
CA LEU A 62 10.24 -8.43 22.42
C LEU A 62 9.68 -9.40 23.45
N LYS A 63 10.19 -9.29 24.71
CA LYS A 63 9.61 -9.93 25.91
C LYS A 63 8.27 -9.30 26.27
N MET A 64 7.48 -10.02 27.08
CA MET A 64 6.30 -9.46 27.70
C MET A 64 6.66 -8.82 29.07
N PRO A 65 6.08 -7.69 29.44
CA PRO A 65 5.21 -6.83 28.62
C PRO A 65 6.02 -6.06 27.55
N LYS A 66 5.49 -5.97 26.33
CA LYS A 66 6.20 -5.35 25.19
C LYS A 66 6.50 -3.86 25.38
N THR A 67 5.79 -3.23 26.29
CA THR A 67 6.00 -1.81 26.67
C THR A 67 7.37 -1.56 27.29
N ALA A 68 8.02 -2.59 27.85
CA ALA A 68 9.37 -2.50 28.38
C ALA A 68 10.45 -2.45 27.28
N HIS A 69 10.10 -2.75 26.03
CA HIS A 69 11.00 -2.79 24.87
C HIS A 69 12.26 -3.65 25.03
N LEU A 70 12.22 -4.65 25.91
CA LEU A 70 13.33 -5.59 26.11
C LEU A 70 13.21 -6.79 25.18
N TYR A 71 14.34 -7.24 24.64
CA TYR A 71 14.37 -8.38 23.71
C TYR A 71 14.48 -9.72 24.46
N LYS A 72 13.90 -10.76 23.85
CA LYS A 72 14.04 -12.14 24.30
C LYS A 72 15.51 -12.58 24.17
N GLU A 73 15.92 -13.52 25.02
CA GLU A 73 17.24 -14.13 24.92
C GLU A 73 17.46 -14.75 23.53
N GLY A 74 18.66 -14.61 22.98
CA GLY A 74 19.00 -15.08 21.65
C GLY A 74 18.33 -14.29 20.50
N SER A 75 17.72 -13.12 20.77
CA SER A 75 17.27 -12.21 19.74
C SER A 75 18.45 -11.51 19.09
N THR A 76 18.54 -11.60 17.77
CA THR A 76 19.65 -11.02 17.00
C THR A 76 19.13 -10.07 15.92
N PHE A 77 19.91 -9.06 15.56
CA PHE A 77 19.62 -8.18 14.42
C PHE A 77 19.58 -8.98 13.10
N LYS A 78 20.34 -10.07 13.00
CA LYS A 78 20.27 -10.99 11.86
C LYS A 78 18.86 -11.58 11.69
N LYS A 79 18.19 -11.98 12.80
CA LYS A 79 16.80 -12.49 12.74
C LYS A 79 15.85 -11.41 12.24
N VAL A 80 16.00 -10.15 12.67
CA VAL A 80 15.21 -9.03 12.18
C VAL A 80 15.36 -8.89 10.67
N MET A 81 16.59 -8.92 10.16
CA MET A 81 16.86 -8.83 8.72
C MET A 81 16.36 -10.03 7.92
N MET A 82 16.35 -11.22 8.52
CA MET A 82 15.75 -12.40 7.89
C MET A 82 14.24 -12.23 7.72
N LEU A 83 13.53 -11.76 8.75
CA LEU A 83 12.09 -11.48 8.70
C LEU A 83 11.78 -10.39 7.67
N TYR A 84 12.53 -9.30 7.66
CA TYR A 84 12.38 -8.22 6.68
C TYR A 84 12.56 -8.74 5.24
N ARG A 85 13.58 -9.54 4.98
CA ARG A 85 13.84 -10.10 3.64
C ARG A 85 12.79 -11.11 3.22
N PHE A 86 12.32 -11.94 4.15
CA PHE A 86 11.23 -12.87 3.91
C PHE A 86 9.96 -12.12 3.50
N ASP A 87 9.56 -11.13 4.30
CA ASP A 87 8.38 -10.31 4.00
C ASP A 87 8.51 -9.56 2.66
N LYS A 88 9.71 -9.01 2.36
CA LYS A 88 9.96 -8.38 1.07
C LYS A 88 9.75 -9.35 -0.11
N LYS A 89 10.31 -10.58 -0.01
CA LYS A 89 10.14 -11.61 -1.05
C LYS A 89 8.69 -12.04 -1.18
N LEU A 90 8.00 -12.26 -0.06
CA LEU A 90 6.59 -12.64 -0.05
C LEU A 90 5.72 -11.58 -0.72
N ARG A 91 5.92 -10.31 -0.39
CA ARG A 91 5.22 -9.20 -1.04
C ARG A 91 5.44 -9.17 -2.55
N LEU A 92 6.68 -9.34 -3.02
CA LEU A 92 6.97 -9.36 -4.46
C LEU A 92 6.25 -10.49 -5.19
N LEU A 93 6.18 -11.69 -4.57
CA LEU A 93 5.41 -12.82 -5.13
C LEU A 93 3.91 -12.51 -5.15
N MET A 94 3.39 -11.98 -4.05
CA MET A 94 1.96 -11.63 -3.94
C MET A 94 1.56 -10.53 -4.92
N PHE A 95 2.37 -9.50 -5.10
CA PHE A 95 2.06 -8.42 -6.05
C PHE A 95 1.93 -8.92 -7.48
N ASN A 96 2.81 -9.83 -7.91
CA ASN A 96 2.74 -10.43 -9.23
C ASN A 96 1.42 -11.22 -9.44
N GLU A 97 0.96 -11.94 -8.42
CA GLU A 97 -0.30 -12.70 -8.53
C GLU A 97 -1.54 -11.79 -8.38
N ILE A 98 -1.47 -10.77 -7.54
CA ILE A 98 -2.54 -9.77 -7.39
C ILE A 98 -2.74 -8.98 -8.69
N GLU A 99 -1.66 -8.60 -9.37
CA GLU A 99 -1.73 -7.93 -10.68
C GLU A 99 -2.50 -8.77 -11.71
N LYS A 100 -2.18 -10.06 -11.80
CA LYS A 100 -2.90 -10.98 -12.71
C LYS A 100 -4.39 -11.08 -12.38
N ILE A 101 -4.73 -11.16 -11.09
CA ILE A 101 -6.12 -11.21 -10.63
C ILE A 101 -6.83 -9.90 -10.93
N GLU A 102 -6.19 -8.76 -10.68
CA GLU A 102 -6.75 -7.44 -11.00
C GLU A 102 -7.09 -7.31 -12.47
N ILE A 103 -6.14 -7.65 -13.35
CA ILE A 103 -6.33 -7.61 -14.81
C ILE A 103 -7.49 -8.53 -15.23
N ALA A 104 -7.53 -9.74 -14.69
CA ALA A 104 -8.58 -10.71 -15.01
C ALA A 104 -9.98 -10.24 -14.57
N ILE A 105 -10.09 -9.70 -13.35
CA ILE A 105 -11.35 -9.14 -12.83
C ILE A 105 -11.78 -7.93 -13.65
N ARG A 106 -10.87 -6.99 -13.90
CA ARG A 106 -11.14 -5.80 -14.71
C ARG A 106 -11.69 -6.19 -16.09
N ARG A 107 -10.99 -7.09 -16.79
CA ARG A 107 -11.44 -7.61 -18.08
C ARG A 107 -12.82 -8.26 -17.99
N ALA A 108 -13.04 -9.13 -16.99
CA ALA A 108 -14.32 -9.83 -16.83
C ALA A 108 -15.48 -8.84 -16.58
N VAL A 109 -15.29 -7.86 -15.70
CA VAL A 109 -16.31 -6.82 -15.43
C VAL A 109 -16.64 -6.05 -16.71
N MET A 110 -15.62 -5.59 -17.43
CA MET A 110 -15.82 -4.82 -18.66
C MET A 110 -16.56 -5.61 -19.73
N GLN A 111 -16.17 -6.86 -19.96
CA GLN A 111 -16.78 -7.70 -20.98
C GLN A 111 -18.21 -8.12 -20.60
N ILE A 112 -18.41 -8.66 -19.40
CA ILE A 112 -19.74 -9.16 -18.97
C ILE A 112 -20.75 -8.01 -18.97
N THR A 113 -20.38 -6.84 -18.49
CA THR A 113 -21.29 -5.70 -18.48
C THR A 113 -21.61 -5.18 -19.88
N ALA A 114 -20.63 -5.16 -20.78
CA ALA A 114 -20.86 -4.80 -22.18
C ALA A 114 -21.78 -5.80 -22.86
N ASP A 115 -21.59 -7.10 -22.64
CA ASP A 115 -22.44 -8.16 -23.19
C ASP A 115 -23.87 -8.08 -22.64
N MET A 116 -24.05 -7.83 -21.34
CA MET A 116 -25.37 -7.71 -20.71
C MET A 116 -26.14 -6.45 -21.12
N THR A 117 -25.44 -5.36 -21.33
CA THR A 117 -26.08 -4.08 -21.66
C THR A 117 -26.21 -3.83 -23.16
N GLY A 118 -25.43 -4.52 -23.98
CA GLY A 118 -25.27 -4.23 -25.41
C GLY A 118 -24.69 -2.85 -25.69
N ASN A 119 -24.20 -2.14 -24.66
CA ASN A 119 -23.72 -0.77 -24.75
C ASN A 119 -22.19 -0.70 -24.52
N PRO A 120 -21.39 -0.38 -25.54
CA PRO A 120 -19.95 -0.22 -25.38
C PRO A 120 -19.54 0.92 -24.44
N PHE A 121 -20.44 1.88 -24.18
CA PHE A 121 -20.22 3.05 -23.36
C PHE A 121 -20.92 2.99 -21.98
N TRP A 122 -21.28 1.80 -21.51
CA TRP A 122 -22.04 1.61 -20.28
C TRP A 122 -21.40 2.28 -19.05
N LEU A 123 -20.08 2.37 -18.98
CA LEU A 123 -19.36 2.97 -17.86
C LEU A 123 -19.61 4.50 -17.73
N THR A 124 -19.93 5.15 -18.84
CA THR A 124 -20.22 6.59 -18.89
C THR A 124 -21.71 6.91 -18.94
N ASP A 125 -22.57 5.89 -18.87
CA ASP A 125 -24.03 6.05 -18.86
C ASP A 125 -24.59 5.85 -17.44
N SER A 126 -25.08 6.94 -16.85
CA SER A 126 -25.60 6.96 -15.47
C SER A 126 -26.78 6.03 -15.23
N SER A 127 -27.50 5.62 -16.27
CA SER A 127 -28.68 4.74 -16.15
C SER A 127 -28.35 3.34 -15.62
N TYR A 128 -27.09 2.90 -15.75
CA TYR A 128 -26.62 1.61 -15.24
C TYR A 128 -26.15 1.66 -13.78
N PHE A 129 -26.22 2.81 -13.11
CA PHE A 129 -25.70 2.98 -11.76
C PHE A 129 -26.81 3.32 -10.76
N LEU A 130 -26.88 2.59 -9.65
CA LEU A 130 -27.83 2.83 -8.57
C LEU A 130 -27.46 4.06 -7.73
N ASP A 131 -26.18 4.37 -7.61
CA ASP A 131 -25.64 5.45 -6.77
C ASP A 131 -25.05 6.56 -7.65
N SER A 132 -25.85 7.61 -7.84
CA SER A 132 -25.46 8.77 -8.64
C SER A 132 -24.24 9.52 -8.07
N SER A 133 -24.01 9.47 -6.76
CA SER A 133 -22.85 10.12 -6.13
C SER A 133 -21.57 9.41 -6.51
N LYS A 134 -21.55 8.08 -6.39
CA LYS A 134 -20.42 7.24 -6.81
C LYS A 134 -20.17 7.30 -8.31
N PHE A 135 -21.24 7.32 -9.11
CA PHE A 135 -21.11 7.55 -10.56
C PHE A 135 -20.38 8.86 -10.85
N ASN A 136 -20.83 9.97 -10.25
CA ASN A 136 -20.23 11.28 -10.47
C ASN A 136 -18.76 11.33 -10.00
N GLU A 137 -18.42 10.68 -8.89
CA GLU A 137 -17.03 10.56 -8.42
C GLU A 137 -16.16 9.79 -9.43
N THR A 138 -16.65 8.65 -9.91
CA THR A 138 -15.98 7.85 -10.94
C THR A 138 -15.77 8.63 -12.22
N MET A 139 -16.81 9.33 -12.69
CA MET A 139 -16.72 10.15 -13.91
C MET A 139 -15.74 11.32 -13.78
N ARG A 140 -15.63 11.94 -12.60
CA ARG A 140 -14.59 12.95 -12.34
C ARG A 140 -13.19 12.36 -12.43
N ALA A 141 -12.97 11.17 -11.87
CA ALA A 141 -11.69 10.50 -11.96
C ALA A 141 -11.33 10.13 -13.41
N ILE A 142 -12.27 9.51 -14.14
CA ILE A 142 -12.11 9.17 -15.57
C ILE A 142 -11.80 10.44 -16.39
N SER A 143 -12.59 11.48 -16.25
CA SER A 143 -12.41 12.74 -17.00
C SER A 143 -11.03 13.36 -16.73
N LYS A 144 -10.58 13.35 -15.48
CA LYS A 144 -9.26 13.85 -15.10
C LYS A 144 -8.14 13.06 -15.77
N GLU A 145 -8.18 11.74 -15.73
CA GLU A 145 -7.14 10.90 -16.34
C GLU A 145 -7.22 10.95 -17.87
N TYR A 146 -8.42 10.88 -18.46
CA TYR A 146 -8.64 10.97 -19.90
C TYR A 146 -8.13 12.31 -20.48
N SER A 147 -8.36 13.42 -19.77
CA SER A 147 -7.90 14.75 -20.23
C SER A 147 -6.37 14.86 -20.24
N LYS A 148 -5.68 14.22 -19.30
CA LYS A 148 -4.21 14.24 -19.16
C LYS A 148 -3.51 13.19 -20.01
N SER A 149 -4.22 12.15 -20.42
CA SER A 149 -3.62 11.02 -21.13
C SER A 149 -3.00 11.45 -22.44
N LYS A 150 -1.75 11.01 -22.64
CA LYS A 150 -0.96 11.15 -23.87
C LYS A 150 -0.82 9.83 -24.62
N GLU A 151 -1.54 8.80 -24.19
CA GLU A 151 -1.55 7.49 -24.84
C GLU A 151 -2.01 7.64 -26.29
N GLU A 152 -1.30 7.02 -27.20
CA GLU A 152 -1.53 7.21 -28.65
C GLU A 152 -2.95 6.79 -29.08
N PHE A 153 -3.47 5.69 -28.51
CA PHE A 153 -4.83 5.25 -28.80
C PHE A 153 -5.89 6.23 -28.27
N ILE A 154 -5.66 6.90 -27.12
CA ILE A 154 -6.53 7.96 -26.60
C ILE A 154 -6.51 9.20 -27.52
N LEU A 155 -5.30 9.59 -27.95
CA LEU A 155 -5.15 10.70 -28.90
C LEU A 155 -5.78 10.40 -30.25
N HIS A 156 -5.65 9.16 -30.72
CA HIS A 156 -6.33 8.69 -31.94
C HIS A 156 -7.85 8.75 -31.78
N PHE A 157 -8.40 8.25 -30.67
CA PHE A 157 -9.84 8.28 -30.39
C PHE A 157 -10.38 9.71 -30.43
N LYS A 158 -9.72 10.63 -29.70
CA LYS A 158 -10.11 12.07 -29.66
C LYS A 158 -10.12 12.75 -31.03
N ARG A 159 -9.35 12.26 -31.99
CA ARG A 159 -9.27 12.83 -33.36
C ARG A 159 -10.24 12.18 -34.34
N THR A 160 -10.65 10.94 -34.07
CA THR A 160 -11.36 10.11 -35.05
C THR A 160 -12.86 9.98 -34.74
N TYR A 161 -13.23 9.99 -33.46
CA TYR A 161 -14.62 9.70 -33.04
C TYR A 161 -15.27 10.91 -32.39
N SER A 162 -16.61 11.00 -32.55
CA SER A 162 -17.44 12.09 -32.01
C SER A 162 -17.84 11.90 -30.54
N GLU A 163 -17.71 10.67 -30.04
CA GLU A 163 -18.07 10.31 -28.68
C GLU A 163 -17.15 10.99 -27.65
N PRO A 164 -17.69 11.50 -26.52
CA PRO A 164 -16.91 12.25 -25.54
C PRO A 164 -15.88 11.37 -24.81
N TYR A 165 -16.10 10.05 -24.76
CA TYR A 165 -15.22 9.07 -24.14
C TYR A 165 -15.08 7.82 -25.02
N PRO A 166 -13.95 7.12 -24.95
CA PRO A 166 -13.80 5.84 -25.62
C PRO A 166 -14.66 4.74 -24.96
N PRO A 167 -14.84 3.59 -25.62
CA PRO A 167 -15.57 2.46 -25.08
C PRO A 167 -15.06 2.05 -23.69
N SER A 168 -15.96 1.51 -22.86
CA SER A 168 -15.73 1.21 -21.45
C SER A 168 -14.50 0.30 -21.21
N TRP A 169 -14.20 -0.64 -22.10
CA TRP A 169 -13.02 -1.50 -22.02
C TRP A 169 -11.67 -0.78 -22.21
N ILE A 170 -11.68 0.45 -22.67
CA ILE A 170 -10.49 1.31 -22.77
C ILE A 170 -10.32 2.17 -21.51
N LEU A 171 -11.40 2.50 -20.83
CA LEU A 171 -11.45 3.35 -19.65
C LEU A 171 -11.23 2.57 -18.33
N GLY A 172 -11.45 1.26 -18.33
CA GLY A 172 -11.43 0.37 -17.18
C GLY A 172 -10.09 -0.20 -16.74
#